data_508bbb847b7f469d33782b29b8b5d19a
#
_entry.id   508bbb847b7f469d33782b29b8b5d19a
#
_cell.length_a   1.000
_cell.length_b   1.000
_cell.length_c   1.000
_cell.angle_alpha   90.00
_cell.angle_beta   90.00
_cell.angle_gamma   90.00
#
_symmetry.space_group_name_H-M   'P 1'
#
loop_
_entity.id
_entity.type
_entity.pdbx_description
1 polymer ?
#
loop_
_entity_poly.entity_id
_entity_poly.type
_entity_poly.pdbx_seq_one_letter_code
_entity_poly.pdbx_strand_id
1 'polypeptide(L)'
;MNIKTILVAGFAVSALVTFSQQPAPAGIPRPGQGANGEQLTPEQRAERARRFREMRYRNTGGFLPRPGSQNGCVVFVNGQSAAPNEWLQEIADTFAKELKFKVEVANGEFSFPNPEVAGNASVFVVDDPTLPPILSAPESKWAMVNVAPLKNGRGEKPAFFRARCMKELTRGFCLVAGTQDSNYPNALVGCILKPEDLDNHADWRLPVDVLARMKKYSSSFGVTPLEEVSYKTAVQEGWAPQPTNEVQQAIWDKVHAIPKNPMKIEFDPKKGR
;
A
#
# COMPACT_ATOMS: atom_id res chain seq x y z
N MET A 1 -7.10 19.37 -56.19
CA MET A 1 -6.90 18.11 -55.44
C MET A 1 -7.86 18.13 -54.25
N ASN A 2 -8.94 17.34 -54.32
CA ASN A 2 -10.05 17.36 -53.33
C ASN A 2 -9.71 16.51 -52.11
N ILE A 3 -9.68 17.11 -50.95
CA ILE A 3 -9.60 16.40 -49.66
C ILE A 3 -11.02 16.16 -49.18
N LYS A 4 -11.47 14.91 -49.21
CA LYS A 4 -12.73 14.46 -48.63
C LYS A 4 -12.62 14.37 -47.11
N THR A 5 -13.36 15.21 -46.41
CA THR A 5 -13.56 15.14 -44.95
C THR A 5 -14.45 13.94 -44.64
N ILE A 6 -13.94 12.96 -43.94
CA ILE A 6 -14.73 11.84 -43.40
C ILE A 6 -15.21 12.25 -42.00
N LEU A 7 -16.52 12.47 -41.89
CA LEU A 7 -17.20 12.72 -40.62
C LEU A 7 -17.52 11.35 -39.99
N VAL A 8 -16.81 10.97 -38.91
CA VAL A 8 -17.15 9.80 -38.14
C VAL A 8 -18.08 10.22 -36.99
N ALA A 9 -19.36 9.90 -37.14
CA ALA A 9 -20.35 10.07 -36.09
C ALA A 9 -20.17 8.95 -35.04
N GLY A 10 -19.59 9.29 -33.91
CA GLY A 10 -19.49 8.40 -32.76
C GLY A 10 -20.82 8.40 -32.00
N PHE A 11 -21.57 7.32 -32.05
CA PHE A 11 -22.70 7.06 -31.14
C PHE A 11 -22.17 6.73 -29.75
N ALA A 12 -22.30 7.66 -28.82
CA ALA A 12 -22.10 7.41 -27.38
C ALA A 12 -23.36 6.73 -26.84
N VAL A 13 -23.29 5.40 -26.67
CA VAL A 13 -24.30 4.67 -25.89
C VAL A 13 -23.92 4.79 -24.41
N SER A 14 -24.55 5.74 -23.73
CA SER A 14 -24.48 5.83 -22.26
C SER A 14 -25.33 4.72 -21.65
N ALA A 15 -24.73 3.59 -21.32
CA ALA A 15 -25.35 2.58 -20.48
C ALA A 15 -25.36 3.11 -19.04
N LEU A 16 -26.50 3.65 -18.60
CA LEU A 16 -26.81 3.90 -17.20
C LEU A 16 -26.92 2.55 -16.48
N VAL A 17 -25.81 2.08 -15.89
CA VAL A 17 -25.84 0.97 -14.95
C VAL A 17 -26.38 1.51 -13.63
N THR A 18 -27.68 1.40 -13.44
CA THR A 18 -28.32 1.58 -12.13
C THR A 18 -27.88 0.40 -11.25
N PHE A 19 -26.88 0.64 -10.40
CA PHE A 19 -26.62 -0.26 -9.27
C PHE A 19 -27.82 -0.19 -8.33
N SER A 20 -28.72 -1.17 -8.43
CA SER A 20 -29.69 -1.42 -7.39
C SER A 20 -28.91 -1.83 -6.14
N GLN A 21 -28.87 -0.95 -5.15
CA GLN A 21 -28.40 -1.29 -3.82
C GLN A 21 -29.32 -2.38 -3.27
N GLN A 22 -28.88 -3.64 -3.33
CA GLN A 22 -29.52 -4.69 -2.55
C GLN A 22 -29.46 -4.28 -1.07
N PRO A 23 -30.60 -4.27 -0.36
CA PRO A 23 -30.59 -4.03 1.08
C PRO A 23 -29.69 -5.10 1.73
N ALA A 24 -28.75 -4.65 2.55
CA ALA A 24 -27.89 -5.54 3.32
C ALA A 24 -28.74 -6.50 4.12
N PRO A 25 -28.39 -7.80 4.21
CA PRO A 25 -29.15 -8.76 4.98
C PRO A 25 -29.28 -8.26 6.41
N ALA A 26 -30.53 -8.23 6.90
CA ALA A 26 -30.87 -7.81 8.25
C ALA A 26 -30.11 -8.71 9.26
N GLY A 27 -29.21 -8.12 10.06
CA GLY A 27 -28.56 -8.81 11.16
C GLY A 27 -27.04 -8.65 11.28
N ILE A 28 -26.33 -8.07 10.29
CA ILE A 28 -24.90 -7.79 10.46
C ILE A 28 -24.70 -6.37 10.97
N PRO A 29 -24.21 -6.17 12.22
CA PRO A 29 -23.94 -4.83 12.75
C PRO A 29 -22.91 -4.12 11.87
N ARG A 30 -23.20 -2.88 11.48
CA ARG A 30 -22.24 -2.05 10.74
C ARG A 30 -20.99 -1.77 11.62
N PRO A 31 -19.78 -1.61 11.02
CA PRO A 31 -18.60 -1.21 11.78
C PRO A 31 -18.89 0.04 12.61
N GLY A 32 -18.71 -0.05 13.93
CA GLY A 32 -18.98 1.05 14.87
C GLY A 32 -20.35 1.00 15.58
N GLN A 33 -21.22 0.03 15.28
CA GLN A 33 -22.48 -0.20 16.01
C GLN A 33 -22.33 -1.32 17.05
N GLY A 34 -22.99 -1.14 18.21
CA GLY A 34 -23.19 -2.19 19.21
C GLY A 34 -24.16 -3.27 18.71
N ALA A 35 -24.31 -4.37 19.47
CA ALA A 35 -25.21 -5.47 19.13
C ALA A 35 -26.68 -5.03 18.92
N ASN A 36 -27.09 -3.91 19.51
CA ASN A 36 -28.45 -3.34 19.44
C ASN A 36 -28.56 -2.16 18.46
N GLY A 37 -27.59 -1.93 17.58
CA GLY A 37 -27.62 -0.81 16.64
C GLY A 37 -27.24 0.56 17.22
N GLU A 38 -26.94 0.66 18.52
CA GLU A 38 -26.52 1.89 19.17
C GLU A 38 -25.09 2.29 18.74
N GLN A 39 -24.86 3.59 18.56
CA GLN A 39 -23.51 4.10 18.31
C GLN A 39 -22.68 4.00 19.58
N LEU A 40 -21.59 3.23 19.51
CA LEU A 40 -20.63 3.10 20.61
C LEU A 40 -19.90 4.42 20.84
N THR A 41 -19.72 4.80 22.12
CA THR A 41 -18.84 5.92 22.48
C THR A 41 -17.39 5.65 22.05
N PRO A 42 -16.54 6.69 21.92
CA PRO A 42 -15.12 6.50 21.61
C PRO A 42 -14.42 5.53 22.57
N GLU A 43 -14.76 5.60 23.87
CA GLU A 43 -14.20 4.74 24.92
C GLU A 43 -14.66 3.28 24.77
N GLN A 44 -15.94 3.04 24.50
CA GLN A 44 -16.49 1.71 24.22
C GLN A 44 -15.88 1.08 22.97
N ARG A 45 -15.62 1.89 21.93
CA ARG A 45 -14.91 1.43 20.73
C ARG A 45 -13.46 1.05 21.04
N ALA A 46 -12.76 1.86 21.83
CA ALA A 46 -11.39 1.58 22.25
C ALA A 46 -11.30 0.30 23.09
N GLU A 47 -12.21 0.13 24.06
CA GLU A 47 -12.29 -1.07 24.91
C GLU A 47 -12.61 -2.33 24.08
N ARG A 48 -13.58 -2.25 23.16
CA ARG A 48 -13.89 -3.37 22.25
C ARG A 48 -12.70 -3.74 21.36
N ALA A 49 -12.00 -2.74 20.83
CA ALA A 49 -10.80 -2.96 20.03
C ALA A 49 -9.65 -3.58 20.86
N ARG A 50 -9.51 -3.21 22.15
CA ARG A 50 -8.56 -3.80 23.08
C ARG A 50 -8.88 -5.27 23.33
N ARG A 51 -10.12 -5.60 23.71
CA ARG A 51 -10.56 -6.99 23.93
C ARG A 51 -10.39 -7.86 22.70
N PHE A 52 -10.70 -7.32 21.51
CA PHE A 52 -10.50 -8.06 20.26
C PHE A 52 -9.03 -8.35 19.98
N ARG A 53 -8.14 -7.37 20.22
CA ARG A 53 -6.69 -7.57 20.10
C ARG A 53 -6.16 -8.61 21.08
N GLU A 54 -6.59 -8.57 22.34
CA GLU A 54 -6.23 -9.54 23.35
C GLU A 54 -6.70 -10.96 22.99
N MET A 55 -7.96 -11.10 22.58
CA MET A 55 -8.51 -12.39 22.13
C MET A 55 -7.73 -12.94 20.92
N ARG A 56 -7.46 -12.06 19.94
CA ARG A 56 -6.67 -12.44 18.76
C ARG A 56 -5.27 -12.89 19.17
N TYR A 57 -4.62 -12.14 20.07
CA TYR A 57 -3.30 -12.49 20.56
C TYR A 57 -3.28 -13.83 21.28
N ARG A 58 -4.22 -14.09 22.16
CA ARG A 58 -4.35 -15.39 22.87
C ARG A 58 -4.50 -16.58 21.89
N ASN A 59 -5.17 -16.37 20.79
CA ASN A 59 -5.39 -17.43 19.79
C ASN A 59 -4.21 -17.60 18.81
N THR A 60 -3.41 -16.59 18.61
CA THR A 60 -2.36 -16.58 17.58
C THR A 60 -0.94 -16.55 18.13
N GLY A 61 -0.75 -16.13 19.38
CA GLY A 61 0.58 -15.88 19.98
C GLY A 61 1.31 -14.66 19.42
N GLY A 62 0.59 -13.79 18.68
CA GLY A 62 1.17 -12.67 17.94
C GLY A 62 1.45 -13.00 16.48
N PHE A 63 2.09 -12.06 15.79
CA PHE A 63 2.45 -12.20 14.37
C PHE A 63 3.97 -12.10 14.23
N LEU A 64 4.51 -12.90 13.34
CA LEU A 64 5.93 -12.94 12.99
C LEU A 64 6.11 -12.69 11.49
N PRO A 65 7.17 -11.98 11.10
CA PRO A 65 7.56 -11.87 9.71
C PRO A 65 8.00 -13.23 9.18
N ARG A 66 7.41 -13.67 8.06
CA ARG A 66 7.81 -14.93 7.41
C ARG A 66 9.18 -14.77 6.76
N PRO A 67 10.19 -15.56 7.13
CA PRO A 67 11.51 -15.49 6.52
C PRO A 67 11.44 -15.64 4.99
N GLY A 68 12.14 -14.77 4.26
CA GLY A 68 12.23 -14.83 2.80
C GLY A 68 10.96 -14.47 2.02
N SER A 69 9.89 -14.03 2.68
CA SER A 69 8.65 -13.64 1.99
C SER A 69 8.76 -12.29 1.27
N GLN A 70 9.56 -11.36 1.79
CA GLN A 70 9.78 -10.06 1.17
C GLN A 70 10.77 -10.18 0.01
N ASN A 71 10.41 -9.65 -1.15
CA ASN A 71 11.29 -9.61 -2.32
C ASN A 71 11.11 -8.31 -3.09
N GLY A 72 12.22 -7.87 -3.72
CA GLY A 72 12.24 -6.65 -4.49
C GLY A 72 12.24 -5.37 -3.62
N CYS A 73 12.52 -4.24 -4.26
CA CYS A 73 12.49 -2.92 -3.61
C CYS A 73 12.05 -1.83 -4.59
N VAL A 74 11.49 -0.75 -4.03
CA VAL A 74 11.29 0.52 -4.73
C VAL A 74 12.39 1.48 -4.28
N VAL A 75 13.01 2.19 -5.22
CA VAL A 75 14.12 3.10 -4.93
C VAL A 75 13.73 4.53 -5.27
N PHE A 76 13.83 5.44 -4.31
CA PHE A 76 13.88 6.86 -4.59
C PHE A 76 15.31 7.23 -5.01
N VAL A 77 15.47 7.70 -6.25
CA VAL A 77 16.77 8.12 -6.79
C VAL A 77 16.84 9.64 -6.81
N ASN A 78 17.60 10.20 -5.88
CA ASN A 78 17.75 11.65 -5.73
C ASN A 78 18.85 12.15 -6.69
N GLY A 79 18.44 12.80 -7.77
CA GLY A 79 19.34 13.37 -8.77
C GLY A 79 19.97 14.65 -8.27
N GLN A 80 21.30 14.71 -8.24
CA GLN A 80 22.08 15.92 -7.88
C GLN A 80 21.59 16.58 -6.57
N SER A 81 21.10 15.79 -5.62
CA SER A 81 20.52 16.28 -4.36
C SER A 81 19.34 17.26 -4.56
N ALA A 82 18.47 16.97 -5.53
CA ALA A 82 17.31 17.79 -5.87
C ALA A 82 16.40 18.08 -4.67
N ALA A 83 16.29 17.13 -3.74
CA ALA A 83 15.59 17.29 -2.47
C ALA A 83 16.48 16.82 -1.31
N PRO A 84 16.26 17.31 -0.06
CA PRO A 84 16.94 16.77 1.11
C PRO A 84 16.68 15.27 1.30
N ASN A 85 17.74 14.47 1.49
CA ASN A 85 17.63 13.01 1.64
C ASN A 85 16.77 12.60 2.84
N GLU A 86 16.72 13.40 3.91
CA GLU A 86 15.87 13.13 5.06
C GLU A 86 14.37 13.14 4.73
N TRP A 87 13.94 13.91 3.73
CA TRP A 87 12.53 13.88 3.29
C TRP A 87 12.21 12.60 2.53
N LEU A 88 13.12 12.17 1.65
CA LEU A 88 12.95 10.91 0.94
C LEU A 88 12.98 9.73 1.91
N GLN A 89 13.86 9.77 2.91
CA GLN A 89 13.96 8.73 3.92
C GLN A 89 12.68 8.66 4.79
N GLU A 90 12.11 9.80 5.20
CA GLU A 90 10.85 9.83 5.94
C GLU A 90 9.70 9.15 5.16
N ILE A 91 9.61 9.40 3.85
CA ILE A 91 8.61 8.76 2.98
C ILE A 91 8.92 7.27 2.83
N ALA A 92 10.18 6.92 2.58
CA ALA A 92 10.61 5.53 2.41
C ALA A 92 10.30 4.69 3.66
N ASP A 93 10.64 5.20 4.84
CA ASP A 93 10.37 4.52 6.12
C ASP A 93 8.87 4.36 6.37
N THR A 94 8.08 5.40 6.04
CA THR A 94 6.62 5.34 6.18
C THR A 94 6.04 4.26 5.28
N PHE A 95 6.39 4.23 4.00
CA PHE A 95 5.89 3.24 3.07
C PHE A 95 6.41 1.83 3.38
N ALA A 96 7.68 1.69 3.77
CA ALA A 96 8.22 0.40 4.21
C ALA A 96 7.42 -0.16 5.39
N LYS A 97 7.05 0.67 6.36
CA LYS A 97 6.23 0.29 7.51
C LYS A 97 4.78 -0.05 7.14
N GLU A 98 4.12 0.80 6.34
CA GLU A 98 2.69 0.66 6.03
C GLU A 98 2.42 -0.43 4.99
N LEU A 99 3.26 -0.49 3.94
CA LEU A 99 3.11 -1.43 2.84
C LEU A 99 3.83 -2.76 3.07
N LYS A 100 4.77 -2.79 4.04
CA LYS A 100 5.67 -3.92 4.26
C LYS A 100 6.58 -4.21 3.05
N PHE A 101 6.84 -3.18 2.23
CA PHE A 101 7.79 -3.26 1.12
C PHE A 101 9.19 -2.87 1.59
N LYS A 102 10.20 -3.27 0.82
CA LYS A 102 11.52 -2.67 0.92
C LYS A 102 11.52 -1.39 0.08
N VAL A 103 11.77 -0.25 0.73
CA VAL A 103 11.89 1.06 0.08
C VAL A 103 13.24 1.64 0.46
N GLU A 104 14.01 2.04 -0.53
CA GLU A 104 15.37 2.55 -0.36
C GLU A 104 15.49 3.97 -0.92
N VAL A 105 16.51 4.69 -0.46
CA VAL A 105 16.89 5.99 -1.00
C VAL A 105 18.32 5.88 -1.51
N ALA A 106 18.56 6.33 -2.73
CA ALA A 106 19.86 6.40 -3.35
C ALA A 106 20.08 7.79 -3.97
N ASN A 107 21.34 8.22 -4.04
CA ASN A 107 21.73 9.35 -4.89
C ASN A 107 22.27 8.79 -6.19
N GLY A 108 21.97 9.43 -7.31
CA GLY A 108 22.44 8.94 -8.59
C GLY A 108 22.27 9.94 -9.73
N GLU A 109 22.94 9.66 -10.82
CA GLU A 109 22.77 10.35 -12.10
C GLU A 109 21.89 9.49 -13.01
N PHE A 110 21.03 10.12 -13.76
CA PHE A 110 20.15 9.46 -14.72
C PHE A 110 19.79 10.43 -15.86
N SER A 111 19.31 9.89 -16.96
CA SER A 111 18.91 10.69 -18.13
C SER A 111 17.54 10.26 -18.62
N PHE A 112 16.69 11.22 -18.98
CA PHE A 112 15.41 10.99 -19.63
C PHE A 112 15.56 10.99 -21.16
N PRO A 113 14.67 10.28 -21.90
CA PRO A 113 13.44 9.65 -21.43
C PRO A 113 13.59 8.20 -20.91
N ASN A 114 14.76 7.61 -20.92
CA ASN A 114 14.98 6.20 -20.59
C ASN A 114 15.96 6.07 -19.41
N PRO A 115 15.52 6.40 -18.17
CA PRO A 115 16.39 6.24 -17.01
C PRO A 115 16.58 4.74 -16.68
N GLU A 116 17.78 4.39 -16.22
CA GLU A 116 18.03 3.06 -15.70
C GLU A 116 17.33 2.89 -14.35
N VAL A 117 16.43 1.90 -14.26
CA VAL A 117 15.65 1.65 -13.06
C VAL A 117 16.51 0.97 -12.01
N ALA A 118 16.67 1.61 -10.85
CA ALA A 118 17.28 1.02 -9.69
C ALA A 118 16.26 0.14 -8.94
N GLY A 119 16.69 -1.05 -8.50
CA GLY A 119 15.78 -2.00 -7.86
C GLY A 119 14.73 -2.56 -8.82
N ASN A 120 13.50 -2.74 -8.34
CA ASN A 120 12.39 -3.25 -9.14
C ASN A 120 11.52 -2.13 -9.73
N ALA A 121 11.54 -0.97 -9.09
CA ALA A 121 10.87 0.24 -9.56
C ALA A 121 11.55 1.47 -8.97
N SER A 122 11.52 2.61 -9.67
CA SER A 122 12.19 3.83 -9.23
C SER A 122 11.31 5.06 -9.27
N VAL A 123 11.49 5.93 -8.29
CA VAL A 123 10.99 7.31 -8.31
C VAL A 123 12.20 8.24 -8.38
N PHE A 124 12.41 8.82 -9.55
CA PHE A 124 13.48 9.77 -9.80
C PHE A 124 13.09 11.17 -9.32
N VAL A 125 13.97 11.84 -8.61
CA VAL A 125 13.76 13.19 -8.09
C VAL A 125 14.72 14.13 -8.78
N VAL A 126 14.19 15.17 -9.41
CA VAL A 126 14.95 16.17 -10.18
C VAL A 126 14.62 17.59 -9.76
N ASP A 127 15.53 18.50 -10.02
CA ASP A 127 15.34 19.95 -9.86
C ASP A 127 15.69 20.64 -11.20
N ASP A 128 14.77 20.57 -12.16
CA ASP A 128 14.99 21.08 -13.52
C ASP A 128 13.77 21.93 -13.97
N PRO A 129 13.93 23.25 -14.18
CA PRO A 129 12.84 24.13 -14.58
C PRO A 129 12.28 23.86 -15.99
N THR A 130 12.95 23.03 -16.79
CA THR A 130 12.53 22.71 -18.16
C THR A 130 11.63 21.48 -18.23
N LEU A 131 11.59 20.67 -17.14
CA LEU A 131 10.80 19.46 -17.07
C LEU A 131 9.43 19.70 -16.39
N PRO A 132 8.40 18.92 -16.75
CA PRO A 132 7.10 18.99 -16.08
C PRO A 132 7.19 18.56 -14.60
N PRO A 133 6.18 18.90 -13.78
CA PRO A 133 6.20 18.55 -12.35
C PRO A 133 6.29 17.05 -12.07
N ILE A 134 5.64 16.24 -12.90
CA ILE A 134 5.64 14.79 -12.76
C ILE A 134 5.55 14.12 -14.14
N LEU A 135 6.26 13.02 -14.29
CA LEU A 135 6.13 12.07 -15.40
C LEU A 135 6.05 10.66 -14.85
N SER A 136 5.40 9.76 -15.56
CA SER A 136 5.40 8.35 -15.18
C SER A 136 5.33 7.43 -16.38
N ALA A 137 6.03 6.30 -16.28
CA ALA A 137 5.97 5.17 -17.19
C ALA A 137 5.85 3.88 -16.36
N PRO A 138 4.64 3.56 -15.87
CA PRO A 138 4.44 2.41 -14.97
C PRO A 138 4.84 1.07 -15.61
N GLU A 139 4.65 0.91 -16.92
CA GLU A 139 5.10 -0.25 -17.69
C GLU A 139 6.62 -0.41 -17.70
N SER A 140 7.34 0.72 -17.65
CA SER A 140 8.81 0.77 -17.51
C SER A 140 9.25 0.86 -16.05
N LYS A 141 8.31 0.81 -15.09
CA LYS A 141 8.54 0.77 -13.64
C LYS A 141 9.25 2.01 -13.07
N TRP A 142 8.98 3.18 -13.63
CA TRP A 142 9.51 4.41 -13.09
C TRP A 142 8.50 5.57 -13.10
N ALA A 143 8.73 6.52 -12.20
CA ALA A 143 8.16 7.85 -12.24
C ALA A 143 9.26 8.89 -11.97
N MET A 144 9.03 10.13 -12.42
CA MET A 144 9.88 11.27 -12.12
C MET A 144 9.06 12.32 -11.37
N VAL A 145 9.63 12.87 -10.34
CA VAL A 145 9.12 14.01 -9.57
C VAL A 145 10.08 15.18 -9.72
N ASN A 146 9.60 16.28 -10.27
CA ASN A 146 10.39 17.50 -10.41
C ASN A 146 10.04 18.50 -9.32
N VAL A 147 11.03 18.86 -8.51
CA VAL A 147 10.84 19.79 -7.39
C VAL A 147 10.97 21.25 -7.80
N ALA A 148 11.52 21.56 -8.98
CA ALA A 148 11.69 22.95 -9.43
C ALA A 148 10.37 23.74 -9.45
N PRO A 149 9.26 23.27 -10.07
CA PRO A 149 8.00 24.01 -10.09
C PRO A 149 7.32 24.11 -8.72
N LEU A 150 7.68 23.24 -7.76
CA LEU A 150 7.10 23.26 -6.41
C LEU A 150 7.57 24.46 -5.57
N LYS A 151 8.69 25.08 -5.97
CA LYS A 151 9.26 26.28 -5.34
C LYS A 151 8.47 27.55 -5.62
N ASN A 152 7.61 27.57 -6.63
CA ASN A 152 6.91 28.77 -7.08
C ASN A 152 5.82 29.24 -6.10
N GLY A 153 5.60 30.56 -6.05
CA GLY A 153 4.56 31.20 -5.26
C GLY A 153 4.67 30.89 -3.77
N ARG A 154 3.67 30.22 -3.19
CA ARG A 154 3.72 29.83 -1.76
C ARG A 154 4.87 28.88 -1.43
N GLY A 155 5.39 28.14 -2.42
CA GLY A 155 6.54 27.26 -2.28
C GLY A 155 7.88 27.98 -2.01
N GLU A 156 7.97 29.29 -2.18
CA GLU A 156 9.13 30.09 -1.74
C GLU A 156 9.35 30.00 -0.21
N LYS A 157 8.28 29.71 0.55
CA LYS A 157 8.37 29.47 1.99
C LYS A 157 8.78 28.02 2.25
N PRO A 158 9.86 27.75 3.03
CA PRO A 158 10.39 26.40 3.23
C PRO A 158 9.36 25.35 3.70
N ALA A 159 8.44 25.74 4.58
CA ALA A 159 7.41 24.83 5.08
C ALA A 159 6.42 24.39 3.98
N PHE A 160 6.02 25.31 3.10
CA PHE A 160 5.16 24.98 1.96
C PHE A 160 5.91 24.14 0.91
N PHE A 161 7.15 24.49 0.62
CA PHE A 161 7.99 23.73 -0.29
C PHE A 161 8.13 22.27 0.18
N ARG A 162 8.51 22.08 1.46
CA ARG A 162 8.58 20.72 2.04
C ARG A 162 7.24 19.98 1.91
N ALA A 163 6.13 20.61 2.28
CA ALA A 163 4.81 20.00 2.22
C ALA A 163 4.42 19.58 0.79
N ARG A 164 4.71 20.42 -0.20
CA ARG A 164 4.48 20.09 -1.62
C ARG A 164 5.40 18.96 -2.10
N CYS A 165 6.69 18.98 -1.73
CA CYS A 165 7.62 17.90 -2.06
C CYS A 165 7.16 16.57 -1.50
N MET A 166 6.81 16.49 -0.21
CA MET A 166 6.32 15.26 0.42
C MET A 166 5.09 14.69 -0.31
N LYS A 167 4.16 15.56 -0.71
CA LYS A 167 2.95 15.17 -1.43
C LYS A 167 3.26 14.69 -2.85
N GLU A 168 4.12 15.40 -3.58
CA GLU A 168 4.45 15.03 -4.96
C GLU A 168 5.30 13.76 -5.04
N LEU A 169 6.23 13.56 -4.11
CA LEU A 169 6.98 12.32 -3.96
C LEU A 169 6.06 11.12 -3.69
N THR A 170 5.05 11.32 -2.82
CA THR A 170 4.01 10.32 -2.57
C THR A 170 3.21 9.99 -3.84
N ARG A 171 2.85 11.01 -4.63
CA ARG A 171 2.18 10.80 -5.92
C ARG A 171 3.06 10.02 -6.89
N GLY A 172 4.34 10.39 -7.02
CA GLY A 172 5.30 9.66 -7.85
C GLY A 172 5.37 8.18 -7.49
N PHE A 173 5.41 7.89 -6.19
CA PHE A 173 5.40 6.50 -5.71
C PHE A 173 4.09 5.77 -6.08
N CYS A 174 2.94 6.42 -5.94
CA CYS A 174 1.65 5.86 -6.34
C CYS A 174 1.58 5.56 -7.84
N LEU A 175 2.11 6.46 -8.68
CA LEU A 175 2.10 6.29 -10.14
C LEU A 175 2.98 5.10 -10.57
N VAL A 176 4.15 4.90 -9.96
CA VAL A 176 4.98 3.71 -10.19
C VAL A 176 4.23 2.43 -9.84
N ALA A 177 3.47 2.46 -8.75
CA ALA A 177 2.66 1.34 -8.31
C ALA A 177 1.37 1.13 -9.13
N GLY A 178 1.15 1.92 -10.20
CA GLY A 178 -0.04 1.84 -11.05
C GLY A 178 -1.33 2.30 -10.37
N THR A 179 -1.21 3.08 -9.29
CA THR A 179 -2.36 3.56 -8.51
C THR A 179 -2.65 5.00 -8.92
N GLN A 180 -3.44 5.18 -9.98
CA GLN A 180 -3.69 6.51 -10.55
C GLN A 180 -4.87 7.25 -9.92
N ASP A 181 -5.89 6.54 -9.42
CA ASP A 181 -7.12 7.17 -8.96
C ASP A 181 -7.54 6.71 -7.57
N SER A 182 -8.04 7.66 -6.79
CA SER A 182 -8.76 7.41 -5.55
C SER A 182 -10.15 8.02 -5.63
N ASN A 183 -11.15 7.30 -5.13
CA ASN A 183 -12.53 7.79 -5.03
C ASN A 183 -12.72 8.85 -3.92
N TYR A 184 -11.66 9.17 -3.18
CA TYR A 184 -11.69 10.21 -2.16
C TYR A 184 -11.37 11.57 -2.79
N PRO A 185 -12.26 12.58 -2.65
CA PRO A 185 -12.10 13.90 -3.28
C PRO A 185 -10.80 14.63 -2.91
N ASN A 186 -10.24 14.31 -1.74
CA ASN A 186 -9.02 14.94 -1.20
C ASN A 186 -7.80 14.02 -1.22
N ALA A 187 -7.83 12.93 -2.00
CA ALA A 187 -6.68 12.04 -2.09
C ALA A 187 -5.62 12.62 -3.01
N LEU A 188 -4.35 12.54 -2.59
CA LEU A 188 -3.20 12.99 -3.40
C LEU A 188 -3.10 12.34 -4.78
N VAL A 189 -3.72 11.18 -4.96
CA VAL A 189 -3.76 10.43 -6.23
C VAL A 189 -4.84 10.99 -7.16
N GLY A 190 -5.49 12.09 -6.79
CA GLY A 190 -6.46 12.79 -7.62
C GLY A 190 -5.80 13.67 -8.69
N CYS A 191 -6.65 14.42 -9.41
CA CYS A 191 -6.19 15.33 -10.45
C CYS A 191 -5.48 16.54 -9.85
N ILE A 192 -4.15 16.59 -9.97
CA ILE A 192 -3.29 17.74 -9.63
C ILE A 192 -2.79 18.32 -10.95
N LEU A 193 -3.26 19.50 -11.29
CA LEU A 193 -2.92 20.17 -12.57
C LEU A 193 -1.75 21.13 -12.40
N LYS A 194 -1.60 21.71 -11.21
CA LYS A 194 -0.55 22.67 -10.88
C LYS A 194 -0.08 22.49 -9.44
N PRO A 195 1.13 22.95 -9.09
CA PRO A 195 1.71 22.79 -7.74
C PRO A 195 0.83 23.34 -6.62
N GLU A 196 0.06 24.40 -6.86
CA GLU A 196 -0.83 25.02 -5.88
C GLU A 196 -1.98 24.10 -5.47
N ASP A 197 -2.39 23.17 -6.32
CA ASP A 197 -3.45 22.21 -6.00
C ASP A 197 -3.03 21.29 -4.84
N LEU A 198 -1.71 21.06 -4.69
CA LEU A 198 -1.16 20.31 -3.55
C LEU A 198 -1.41 21.01 -2.20
N ASP A 199 -1.58 22.34 -2.20
CA ASP A 199 -1.84 23.09 -0.97
C ASP A 199 -3.23 22.80 -0.39
N ASN A 200 -4.16 22.30 -1.21
CA ASN A 200 -5.51 21.94 -0.80
C ASN A 200 -5.58 20.59 -0.06
N HIS A 201 -4.52 19.78 -0.11
CA HIS A 201 -4.45 18.51 0.57
C HIS A 201 -3.84 18.67 1.97
N ALA A 202 -4.51 18.14 3.00
CA ALA A 202 -4.07 18.29 4.38
C ALA A 202 -2.78 17.51 4.68
N ASP A 203 -2.65 16.30 4.14
CA ASP A 203 -1.54 15.39 4.45
C ASP A 203 -1.01 14.73 3.17
N TRP A 204 0.24 14.25 3.23
CA TRP A 204 0.87 13.43 2.19
C TRP A 204 0.65 11.92 2.40
N ARG A 205 0.14 11.51 3.55
CA ARG A 205 -0.15 10.11 3.86
C ARG A 205 -1.28 9.57 3.00
N LEU A 206 -1.14 8.29 2.65
CA LEU A 206 -2.13 7.65 1.78
C LEU A 206 -3.32 7.11 2.57
N PRO A 207 -4.52 7.21 2.02
CA PRO A 207 -5.70 6.52 2.55
C PRO A 207 -5.53 4.99 2.56
N VAL A 208 -6.23 4.33 3.49
CA VAL A 208 -6.13 2.87 3.70
C VAL A 208 -6.50 2.07 2.44
N ASP A 209 -7.47 2.55 1.65
CA ASP A 209 -7.88 1.90 0.40
C ASP A 209 -6.79 1.97 -0.67
N VAL A 210 -6.07 3.10 -0.78
CA VAL A 210 -4.92 3.25 -1.68
C VAL A 210 -3.80 2.29 -1.28
N LEU A 211 -3.45 2.26 0.01
CA LEU A 211 -2.45 1.33 0.55
C LEU A 211 -2.82 -0.14 0.29
N ALA A 212 -4.10 -0.49 0.45
CA ALA A 212 -4.58 -1.85 0.17
C ALA A 212 -4.47 -2.21 -1.32
N ARG A 213 -4.79 -1.26 -2.22
CA ARG A 213 -4.60 -1.45 -3.67
C ARG A 213 -3.12 -1.61 -4.03
N MET A 214 -2.24 -0.79 -3.48
CA MET A 214 -0.80 -0.90 -3.71
C MET A 214 -0.26 -2.27 -3.29
N LYS A 215 -0.65 -2.76 -2.11
CA LYS A 215 -0.29 -4.12 -1.67
C LYS A 215 -0.79 -5.21 -2.62
N LYS A 216 -2.03 -5.08 -3.09
CA LYS A 216 -2.62 -6.05 -4.03
C LYS A 216 -1.88 -6.10 -5.36
N TYR A 217 -1.44 -4.96 -5.87
CA TYR A 217 -0.81 -4.86 -7.19
C TYR A 217 0.73 -4.84 -7.14
N SER A 218 1.32 -4.98 -5.94
CA SER A 218 2.78 -4.90 -5.76
C SER A 218 3.58 -5.86 -6.64
N SER A 219 3.05 -7.06 -6.89
CA SER A 219 3.70 -8.06 -7.75
C SER A 219 3.82 -7.61 -9.20
N SER A 220 2.95 -6.72 -9.70
CA SER A 220 3.00 -6.23 -11.08
C SER A 220 4.26 -5.39 -11.35
N PHE A 221 4.79 -4.72 -10.33
CA PHE A 221 6.06 -4.01 -10.41
C PHE A 221 7.24 -4.76 -9.75
N GLY A 222 7.05 -6.07 -9.46
CA GLY A 222 8.12 -6.97 -9.04
C GLY A 222 8.47 -6.88 -7.55
N VAL A 223 7.60 -6.31 -6.72
CA VAL A 223 7.79 -6.19 -5.28
C VAL A 223 6.80 -7.06 -4.54
N THR A 224 7.29 -7.85 -3.58
CA THR A 224 6.46 -8.68 -2.71
C THR A 224 6.50 -8.16 -1.28
N PRO A 225 5.35 -7.85 -0.66
CA PRO A 225 5.29 -7.43 0.72
C PRO A 225 5.78 -8.51 1.68
N LEU A 226 6.32 -8.09 2.81
CA LEU A 226 6.61 -8.98 3.93
C LEU A 226 5.31 -9.62 4.42
N GLU A 227 5.24 -10.95 4.37
CA GLU A 227 4.12 -11.70 4.91
C GLU A 227 4.27 -11.81 6.43
N GLU A 228 3.20 -11.46 7.16
CA GLU A 228 3.13 -11.67 8.60
C GLU A 228 2.18 -12.84 8.89
N VAL A 229 2.69 -13.87 9.54
CA VAL A 229 1.91 -15.04 9.92
C VAL A 229 1.77 -15.14 11.42
N SER A 230 0.74 -15.85 11.90
CA SER A 230 0.60 -16.06 13.34
C SER A 230 1.74 -16.92 13.90
N TYR A 231 2.11 -16.70 15.17
CA TYR A 231 3.07 -17.54 15.87
C TYR A 231 2.67 -19.02 15.78
N LYS A 232 1.37 -19.30 15.94
CA LYS A 232 0.82 -20.65 15.78
C LYS A 232 1.15 -21.25 14.41
N THR A 233 0.95 -20.51 13.35
CA THR A 233 1.27 -20.94 11.97
C THR A 233 2.77 -21.19 11.84
N ALA A 234 3.61 -20.29 12.33
CA ALA A 234 5.07 -20.43 12.31
C ALA A 234 5.55 -21.68 13.04
N VAL A 235 4.95 -22.02 14.21
CA VAL A 235 5.22 -23.26 14.94
C VAL A 235 4.80 -24.49 14.13
N GLN A 236 3.62 -24.46 13.51
CA GLN A 236 3.14 -25.57 12.67
C GLN A 236 4.03 -25.82 11.46
N GLU A 237 4.59 -24.74 10.88
CA GLU A 237 5.53 -24.79 9.77
C GLU A 237 6.99 -25.10 10.22
N GLY A 238 7.28 -25.09 11.52
CA GLY A 238 8.55 -25.51 12.09
C GLY A 238 9.68 -24.47 12.06
N TRP A 239 9.39 -23.18 11.82
CA TRP A 239 10.40 -22.11 11.81
C TRP A 239 10.21 -21.04 12.91
N ALA A 240 9.19 -21.19 13.78
CA ALA A 240 8.98 -20.25 14.87
C ALA A 240 10.19 -20.20 15.81
N PRO A 241 10.53 -19.00 16.33
CA PRO A 241 11.50 -18.90 17.42
C PRO A 241 10.93 -19.54 18.69
N GLN A 242 11.82 -19.81 19.64
CA GLN A 242 11.41 -20.29 20.97
C GLN A 242 10.39 -19.36 21.62
N PRO A 243 9.41 -19.87 22.38
CA PRO A 243 8.41 -19.06 23.07
C PRO A 243 9.05 -18.03 23.99
N THR A 244 8.54 -16.80 23.97
CA THR A 244 9.00 -15.69 24.82
C THR A 244 8.00 -15.33 25.92
N ASN A 245 6.81 -15.96 25.92
CA ASN A 245 5.76 -15.72 26.91
C ASN A 245 4.84 -16.94 27.02
N GLU A 246 4.01 -16.96 28.07
CA GLU A 246 3.12 -18.08 28.39
C GLU A 246 2.13 -18.43 27.27
N VAL A 247 1.63 -17.45 26.54
CA VAL A 247 0.69 -17.70 25.42
C VAL A 247 1.39 -18.45 24.29
N GLN A 248 2.60 -18.04 23.95
CA GLN A 248 3.41 -18.71 22.94
C GLN A 248 3.81 -20.11 23.40
N GLN A 249 4.16 -20.27 24.69
CA GLN A 249 4.48 -21.58 25.27
C GLN A 249 3.29 -22.54 25.16
N ALA A 250 2.10 -22.10 25.54
CA ALA A 250 0.88 -22.91 25.43
C ALA A 250 0.56 -23.33 23.98
N ILE A 251 0.80 -22.44 23.02
CA ILE A 251 0.64 -22.75 21.58
C ILE A 251 1.70 -23.76 21.13
N TRP A 252 2.96 -23.54 21.53
CA TRP A 252 4.08 -24.42 21.22
C TRP A 252 3.84 -25.85 21.70
N ASP A 253 3.50 -26.01 22.98
CA ASP A 253 3.23 -27.31 23.59
C ASP A 253 2.06 -28.02 22.91
N LYS A 254 0.98 -27.28 22.62
CA LYS A 254 -0.19 -27.82 21.95
C LYS A 254 0.12 -28.31 20.53
N VAL A 255 0.93 -27.59 19.77
CA VAL A 255 1.29 -27.98 18.38
C VAL A 255 2.23 -29.20 18.42
N HIS A 256 3.19 -29.25 19.34
CA HIS A 256 4.13 -30.36 19.45
C HIS A 256 3.52 -31.61 20.09
N ALA A 257 2.44 -31.49 20.88
CA ALA A 257 1.69 -32.62 21.40
C ALA A 257 0.88 -33.39 20.33
N ILE A 258 0.65 -32.77 19.14
CA ILE A 258 -0.05 -33.42 18.03
C ILE A 258 0.92 -34.42 17.35
N PRO A 259 0.60 -35.73 17.32
CA PRO A 259 1.47 -36.72 16.66
C PRO A 259 1.69 -36.33 15.18
N LYS A 260 2.96 -36.30 14.76
CA LYS A 260 3.33 -35.96 13.36
C LYS A 260 2.87 -36.99 12.32
N ASN A 261 2.46 -38.19 12.79
CA ASN A 261 1.81 -39.20 11.94
C ASN A 261 0.35 -39.32 12.36
N PRO A 262 -0.61 -38.70 11.64
CA PRO A 262 -2.00 -39.11 11.78
C PRO A 262 -2.06 -40.60 11.45
N MET A 263 -2.63 -41.42 12.36
CA MET A 263 -2.95 -42.81 12.09
C MET A 263 -3.57 -42.87 10.68
N LYS A 264 -2.95 -43.60 9.78
CA LYS A 264 -3.61 -43.99 8.54
C LYS A 264 -4.86 -44.76 8.98
N ILE A 265 -6.01 -44.14 8.88
CA ILE A 265 -7.27 -44.83 9.02
C ILE A 265 -7.32 -45.73 7.78
N GLU A 266 -6.86 -46.96 7.90
CA GLU A 266 -7.11 -47.97 6.88
C GLU A 266 -8.61 -48.19 6.84
N PHE A 267 -9.24 -47.62 5.84
CA PHE A 267 -10.63 -47.87 5.54
C PHE A 267 -10.72 -49.30 5.06
N ASP A 268 -11.13 -50.22 5.93
CA ASP A 268 -11.42 -51.61 5.56
C ASP A 268 -12.80 -51.63 4.84
N PRO A 269 -12.83 -51.72 3.50
CA PRO A 269 -14.08 -51.69 2.76
C PRO A 269 -14.96 -52.92 3.00
N LYS A 270 -14.47 -53.92 3.77
CA LYS A 270 -15.21 -55.16 4.06
C LYS A 270 -15.99 -55.13 5.38
N LYS A 271 -15.83 -54.12 6.22
CA LYS A 271 -16.58 -53.97 7.51
C LYS A 271 -17.88 -53.16 7.39
N GLY A 272 -18.30 -52.80 6.20
CA GLY A 272 -19.52 -52.04 5.91
C GLY A 272 -20.59 -52.83 5.14
N ARG A 273 -20.70 -54.14 5.34
CA ARG A 273 -21.85 -54.93 4.86
C ARG A 273 -22.55 -55.64 5.99
#